data_2044820561e908a2b9500584d0c5aac1
#
_entry.id   2044820561e908a2b9500584d0c5aac1
#
_cell.length_a   1.000
_cell.length_b   1.000
_cell.length_c   1.000
_cell.angle_alpha   90.00
_cell.angle_beta   90.00
_cell.angle_gamma   90.00
#
_symmetry.space_group_name_H-M   'P 1'
#
loop_
_entity.id
_entity.type
_entity.pdbx_description
1 polymer ?
#
loop_
_entity_poly.entity_id
_entity_poly.type
_entity_poly.pdbx_seq_one_letter_code
_entity_poly.pdbx_strand_id
1 'polypeptide(L)'
;MSEKLVTKGIVLRATATKEADYILNILTDSLGRIAVVARGARRKGSRIAAGSELLAFSELVLYQRGNWYYLDEASTITLFDGIRRDIELLSLASYFAEMTECVTAEDEPVPEILSLLLNSLYALDTLQKPQSIVKAAFELKLLALSGYEPLLDGCAVCGTHNPKEPVFDA
;
A
#
# COMPACT_ATOMS: atom_id res chain seq x y z
N MET A 1 -25.67 -1.41 18.63
CA MET A 1 -24.32 -0.84 18.81
C MET A 1 -23.50 -1.38 17.67
N SER A 2 -22.92 -0.53 16.80
CA SER A 2 -22.03 -1.01 15.76
C SER A 2 -20.73 -1.50 16.43
N GLU A 3 -20.32 -2.70 16.10
CA GLU A 3 -19.08 -3.28 16.59
C GLU A 3 -17.90 -2.44 16.06
N LYS A 4 -16.98 -2.06 16.97
CA LYS A 4 -15.74 -1.37 16.59
C LYS A 4 -14.72 -2.40 16.15
N LEU A 5 -14.14 -2.21 15.00
CA LEU A 5 -13.08 -3.02 14.43
C LEU A 5 -11.76 -2.27 14.56
N VAL A 6 -10.72 -2.91 15.05
CA VAL A 6 -9.37 -2.35 15.14
C VAL A 6 -8.47 -3.12 14.18
N THR A 7 -7.78 -2.40 13.30
CA THR A 7 -6.89 -2.96 12.29
C THR A 7 -5.75 -1.99 12.00
N LYS A 8 -4.62 -2.49 11.49
CA LYS A 8 -3.55 -1.64 10.95
C LYS A 8 -3.67 -1.59 9.44
N GLY A 9 -3.43 -0.42 8.86
CA GLY A 9 -3.52 -0.30 7.41
C GLY A 9 -2.81 0.93 6.88
N ILE A 10 -2.51 0.88 5.58
CA ILE A 10 -1.89 1.97 4.83
C ILE A 10 -2.89 2.54 3.82
N VAL A 11 -2.96 3.85 3.71
CA VAL A 11 -3.81 4.54 2.74
C VAL A 11 -3.17 4.46 1.36
N LEU A 12 -3.77 3.69 0.44
CA LEU A 12 -3.35 3.57 -0.95
C LEU A 12 -3.86 4.73 -1.81
N ARG A 13 -5.07 5.24 -1.50
CA ARG A 13 -5.70 6.35 -2.21
C ARG A 13 -6.58 7.14 -1.27
N ALA A 14 -6.56 8.47 -1.39
CA ALA A 14 -7.44 9.39 -0.67
C ALA A 14 -8.17 10.26 -1.67
N THR A 15 -9.48 10.05 -1.82
CA THR A 15 -10.32 10.82 -2.74
C THR A 15 -11.16 11.81 -1.96
N ALA A 16 -10.97 13.10 -2.22
CA ALA A 16 -11.76 14.15 -1.58
C ALA A 16 -13.22 14.04 -2.02
N THR A 17 -14.13 14.04 -1.06
CA THR A 17 -15.57 14.05 -1.28
C THR A 17 -16.25 15.03 -0.36
N LYS A 18 -17.38 15.60 -0.78
CA LYS A 18 -18.05 16.67 -0.07
C LYS A 18 -17.10 17.82 0.29
N GLU A 19 -17.45 18.61 1.32
CA GLU A 19 -16.61 19.75 1.71
C GLU A 19 -15.38 19.36 2.54
N ALA A 20 -15.50 18.31 3.35
CA ALA A 20 -14.49 18.01 4.36
C ALA A 20 -14.18 16.51 4.55
N ASP A 21 -14.72 15.65 3.70
CA ASP A 21 -14.60 14.20 3.85
C ASP A 21 -13.60 13.63 2.83
N TYR A 22 -13.04 12.45 3.17
CA TYR A 22 -12.36 11.57 2.22
C TYR A 22 -13.09 10.24 2.08
N ILE A 23 -12.98 9.64 0.89
CA ILE A 23 -13.09 8.19 0.70
C ILE A 23 -11.67 7.68 0.56
N LEU A 24 -11.28 6.79 1.45
CA LEU A 24 -9.94 6.19 1.52
C LEU A 24 -10.01 4.76 1.02
N ASN A 25 -9.11 4.36 0.12
CA ASN A 25 -8.79 2.96 -0.13
C ASN A 25 -7.61 2.59 0.76
N ILE A 26 -7.83 1.65 1.67
CA ILE A 26 -6.84 1.25 2.69
C ILE A 26 -6.56 -0.23 2.54
N LEU A 27 -5.28 -0.60 2.44
CA LEU A 27 -4.86 -1.99 2.58
C LEU A 27 -4.57 -2.26 4.05
N THR A 28 -5.30 -3.21 4.62
CA THR A 28 -5.24 -3.56 6.03
C THR A 28 -4.61 -4.94 6.24
N ASP A 29 -4.13 -5.19 7.45
CA ASP A 29 -3.55 -6.48 7.84
C ASP A 29 -4.58 -7.60 8.03
N SER A 30 -5.82 -7.25 8.38
CA SER A 30 -6.84 -8.23 8.78
C SER A 30 -8.11 -8.24 7.92
N LEU A 31 -8.41 -7.12 7.22
CA LEU A 31 -9.64 -6.97 6.44
C LEU A 31 -9.38 -6.90 4.93
N GLY A 32 -8.12 -7.03 4.49
CA GLY A 32 -7.77 -6.83 3.09
C GLY A 32 -7.84 -5.36 2.67
N ARG A 33 -8.11 -5.13 1.39
CA ARG A 33 -8.31 -3.79 0.84
C ARG A 33 -9.76 -3.36 1.03
N ILE A 34 -9.98 -2.26 1.74
CA ILE A 34 -11.33 -1.76 2.08
C ILE A 34 -11.49 -0.28 1.72
N ALA A 35 -12.73 0.09 1.38
CA ALA A 35 -13.13 1.49 1.21
C ALA A 35 -13.67 2.05 2.53
N VAL A 36 -13.09 3.16 3.00
CA VAL A 36 -13.40 3.76 4.29
C VAL A 36 -13.79 5.22 4.14
N VAL A 37 -14.91 5.63 4.72
CA VAL A 37 -15.35 7.03 4.77
C VAL A 37 -14.72 7.72 5.97
N ALA A 38 -13.83 8.68 5.72
CA ALA A 38 -13.19 9.52 6.74
C ALA A 38 -13.91 10.87 6.82
N ARG A 39 -14.93 10.95 7.69
CA ARG A 39 -15.74 12.15 7.83
C ARG A 39 -14.99 13.27 8.53
N GLY A 40 -14.99 14.44 7.94
CA GLY A 40 -14.34 15.61 8.50
C GLY A 40 -12.80 15.52 8.54
N ALA A 41 -12.19 14.58 7.84
CA ALA A 41 -10.73 14.42 7.82
C ALA A 41 -10.00 15.70 7.35
N ARG A 42 -10.62 16.47 6.44
CA ARG A 42 -10.08 17.71 5.90
C ARG A 42 -10.37 18.96 6.75
N ARG A 43 -11.08 18.83 7.86
CA ARG A 43 -11.34 19.96 8.76
C ARG A 43 -10.08 20.32 9.52
N LYS A 44 -9.85 21.62 9.72
CA LYS A 44 -8.75 22.11 10.55
C LYS A 44 -8.86 21.51 11.97
N GLY A 45 -7.77 20.88 12.43
CA GLY A 45 -7.72 20.25 13.75
C GLY A 45 -8.43 18.87 13.84
N SER A 46 -8.74 18.25 12.70
CA SER A 46 -9.30 16.90 12.69
C SER A 46 -8.30 15.90 13.29
N ARG A 47 -8.76 15.05 14.22
CA ARG A 47 -7.93 14.02 14.86
C ARG A 47 -7.52 12.90 13.91
N ILE A 48 -8.30 12.69 12.84
CA ILE A 48 -8.03 11.64 11.84
C ILE A 48 -7.31 12.18 10.61
N ALA A 49 -6.96 13.48 10.58
CA ALA A 49 -6.37 14.11 9.39
C ALA A 49 -5.08 13.40 8.95
N ALA A 50 -4.11 13.26 9.85
CA ALA A 50 -2.82 12.65 9.54
C ALA A 50 -2.95 11.20 9.07
N GLY A 51 -3.78 10.39 9.74
CA GLY A 51 -4.03 9.00 9.35
C GLY A 51 -4.86 8.81 8.08
N SER A 52 -5.43 9.90 7.56
CA SER A 52 -6.20 9.91 6.30
C SER A 52 -5.39 10.38 5.09
N GLU A 53 -4.13 10.71 5.26
CA GLU A 53 -3.27 11.13 4.16
C GLU A 53 -2.78 9.93 3.34
N LEU A 54 -2.47 10.18 2.07
CA LEU A 54 -1.86 9.18 1.19
C LEU A 54 -0.58 8.61 1.84
N LEU A 55 -0.42 7.30 1.78
CA LEU A 55 0.70 6.54 2.37
C LEU A 55 0.79 6.60 3.91
N ALA A 56 -0.19 7.17 4.61
CA ALA A 56 -0.22 7.08 6.06
C ALA A 56 -0.45 5.62 6.51
N PHE A 57 0.46 5.08 7.30
CA PHE A 57 0.30 3.79 7.96
C PHE A 57 -0.12 4.01 9.41
N SER A 58 -1.27 3.51 9.78
CA SER A 58 -1.93 3.82 11.05
C SER A 58 -2.62 2.60 11.65
N GLU A 59 -2.76 2.61 12.97
CA GLU A 59 -3.78 1.80 13.65
C GLU A 59 -5.12 2.54 13.53
N LEU A 60 -6.12 1.85 13.03
CA LEU A 60 -7.40 2.39 12.65
C LEU A 60 -8.50 1.78 13.51
N VAL A 61 -9.36 2.61 14.07
CA VAL A 61 -10.62 2.19 14.67
C VAL A 61 -11.74 2.49 13.69
N LEU A 62 -12.38 1.43 13.22
CA LEU A 62 -13.45 1.49 12.23
C LEU A 62 -14.78 1.07 12.86
N TYR A 63 -15.87 1.56 12.29
CA TYR A 63 -17.19 1.01 12.52
C TYR A 63 -17.92 0.80 11.20
N GLN A 64 -18.72 -0.25 11.13
CA GLN A 64 -19.50 -0.56 9.93
C GLN A 64 -20.92 -0.02 10.05
N ARG A 65 -21.42 0.59 8.97
CA ARG A 65 -22.80 1.01 8.83
C ARG A 65 -23.32 0.66 7.43
N GLY A 66 -24.20 -0.33 7.36
CA GLY A 66 -24.56 -0.94 6.08
C GLY A 66 -23.32 -1.60 5.46
N ASN A 67 -23.08 -1.34 4.20
CA ASN A 67 -21.92 -1.88 3.47
C ASN A 67 -20.68 -0.98 3.52
N TRP A 68 -20.67 0.07 4.38
CA TRP A 68 -19.59 1.04 4.43
C TRP A 68 -18.85 0.99 5.74
N TYR A 69 -17.51 1.05 5.67
CA TYR A 69 -16.65 1.32 6.82
C TYR A 69 -16.52 2.82 7.02
N TYR A 70 -16.47 3.24 8.27
CA TYR A 70 -16.25 4.62 8.68
C TYR A 70 -15.07 4.69 9.63
N LEU A 71 -14.18 5.66 9.42
CA LEU A 71 -13.06 5.92 10.30
C LEU A 71 -13.55 6.70 11.53
N ASP A 72 -13.34 6.13 12.71
CA ASP A 72 -13.63 6.74 14.01
C ASP A 72 -12.37 7.38 14.59
N GLU A 73 -11.28 6.59 14.64
CA GLU A 73 -9.98 7.03 15.14
C GLU A 73 -8.85 6.52 14.25
N ALA A 74 -7.75 7.28 14.19
CA ALA A 74 -6.53 6.87 13.50
C ALA A 74 -5.32 7.28 14.32
N SER A 75 -4.57 6.29 14.82
CA SER A 75 -3.29 6.48 15.49
C SER A 75 -2.16 6.24 14.50
N THR A 76 -1.55 7.32 14.03
CA THR A 76 -0.51 7.24 12.99
C THR A 76 0.74 6.56 13.52
N ILE A 77 1.20 5.51 12.82
CA ILE A 77 2.45 4.78 13.10
C ILE A 77 3.59 5.44 12.34
N THR A 78 3.40 5.69 11.04
CA THR A 78 4.37 6.41 10.21
C THR A 78 3.70 7.16 9.05
N LEU A 79 4.30 8.28 8.65
CA LEU A 79 3.88 9.09 7.51
C LEU A 79 4.89 9.05 6.35
N PHE A 80 6.04 8.40 6.54
CA PHE A 80 7.14 8.40 5.56
C PHE A 80 7.52 9.83 5.13
N ASP A 81 7.93 10.63 6.12
CA ASP A 81 8.17 12.08 5.94
C ASP A 81 9.30 12.39 4.93
N GLY A 82 10.29 11.51 4.79
CA GLY A 82 11.35 11.63 3.79
C GLY A 82 10.78 11.56 2.37
N ILE A 83 9.87 10.61 2.13
CA ILE A 83 9.16 10.47 0.84
C ILE A 83 8.34 11.72 0.54
N ARG A 84 7.64 12.28 1.53
CA ARG A 84 6.77 13.45 1.34
C ARG A 84 7.50 14.73 0.97
N ARG A 85 8.80 14.83 1.31
CA ARG A 85 9.66 16.00 1.03
C ARG A 85 10.33 15.95 -0.33
N ASP A 86 10.27 14.81 -1.01
CA ASP A 86 10.92 14.57 -2.31
C ASP A 86 9.87 14.14 -3.34
N ILE A 87 9.71 14.94 -4.39
CA ILE A 87 8.69 14.69 -5.41
C ILE A 87 8.96 13.41 -6.22
N GLU A 88 10.22 13.04 -6.42
CA GLU A 88 10.57 11.80 -7.13
C GLU A 88 10.25 10.59 -6.27
N LEU A 89 10.60 10.63 -4.98
CA LEU A 89 10.26 9.57 -4.02
C LEU A 89 8.74 9.46 -3.86
N LEU A 90 8.03 10.58 -3.77
CA LEU A 90 6.57 10.59 -3.64
C LEU A 90 5.89 9.99 -4.88
N SER A 91 6.41 10.31 -6.07
CA SER A 91 5.90 9.74 -7.33
C SER A 91 6.10 8.23 -7.39
N LEU A 92 7.29 7.75 -7.00
CA LEU A 92 7.60 6.31 -6.96
C LEU A 92 6.75 5.58 -5.91
N ALA A 93 6.60 6.16 -4.71
CA ALA A 93 5.77 5.59 -3.66
C ALA A 93 4.28 5.55 -4.04
N SER A 94 3.79 6.58 -4.74
CA SER A 94 2.43 6.60 -5.28
C SER A 94 2.23 5.52 -6.34
N TYR A 95 3.22 5.30 -7.20
CA TYR A 95 3.22 4.19 -8.14
C TYR A 95 3.14 2.83 -7.42
N PHE A 96 3.89 2.62 -6.33
CA PHE A 96 3.79 1.39 -5.55
C PHE A 96 2.38 1.19 -4.95
N ALA A 97 1.77 2.26 -4.45
CA ALA A 97 0.41 2.21 -3.94
C ALA A 97 -0.61 1.83 -5.04
N GLU A 98 -0.50 2.42 -6.23
CA GLU A 98 -1.37 2.10 -7.37
C GLU A 98 -1.20 0.65 -7.84
N MET A 99 0.04 0.17 -7.97
CA MET A 99 0.32 -1.21 -8.34
C MET A 99 -0.25 -2.19 -7.29
N THR A 100 -0.10 -1.86 -6.01
CA THR A 100 -0.69 -2.65 -4.92
C THR A 100 -2.21 -2.68 -5.02
N GLU A 101 -2.85 -1.54 -5.28
CA GLU A 101 -4.31 -1.45 -5.44
C GLU A 101 -4.80 -2.29 -6.63
N CYS A 102 -4.03 -2.32 -7.75
CA CYS A 102 -4.38 -3.09 -8.94
C CYS A 102 -4.38 -4.62 -8.72
N VAL A 103 -3.48 -5.13 -7.87
CA VAL A 103 -3.31 -6.58 -7.68
C VAL A 103 -4.04 -7.13 -6.46
N THR A 104 -4.61 -6.27 -5.61
CA THR A 104 -5.33 -6.70 -4.40
C THR A 104 -6.84 -6.67 -4.60
N ALA A 105 -7.52 -7.74 -4.20
CA ALA A 105 -8.97 -7.79 -4.17
C ALA A 105 -9.54 -7.05 -2.95
N GLU A 106 -10.83 -6.70 -3.01
CA GLU A 106 -11.55 -6.15 -1.86
C GLU A 106 -11.85 -7.26 -0.85
N ASP A 107 -11.80 -6.90 0.43
CA ASP A 107 -12.12 -7.78 1.57
C ASP A 107 -11.31 -9.08 1.62
N GLU A 108 -10.16 -9.14 0.95
CA GLU A 108 -9.26 -10.29 0.97
C GLU A 108 -7.92 -9.91 1.62
N PRO A 109 -7.58 -10.43 2.82
CA PRO A 109 -6.32 -10.15 3.48
C PRO A 109 -5.12 -10.68 2.70
N VAL A 110 -4.14 -9.82 2.46
CA VAL A 110 -2.88 -10.13 1.74
C VAL A 110 -1.69 -9.55 2.50
N PRO A 111 -1.37 -10.10 3.69
CA PRO A 111 -0.35 -9.55 4.59
C PRO A 111 1.04 -9.49 3.97
N GLU A 112 1.36 -10.39 3.04
CA GLU A 112 2.64 -10.41 2.33
C GLU A 112 2.78 -9.19 1.41
N ILE A 113 1.71 -8.80 0.71
CA ILE A 113 1.71 -7.61 -0.16
C ILE A 113 1.77 -6.34 0.68
N LEU A 114 1.04 -6.27 1.80
CA LEU A 114 1.14 -5.17 2.75
C LEU A 114 2.57 -5.03 3.29
N SER A 115 3.19 -6.13 3.69
CA SER A 115 4.58 -6.16 4.17
C SER A 115 5.56 -5.73 3.08
N LEU A 116 5.39 -6.18 1.83
CA LEU A 116 6.20 -5.76 0.69
C LEU A 116 6.13 -4.25 0.48
N LEU A 117 4.92 -3.67 0.47
CA LEU A 117 4.72 -2.23 0.30
C LEU A 117 5.41 -1.45 1.44
N LEU A 118 5.15 -1.79 2.70
CA LEU A 118 5.74 -1.11 3.86
C LEU A 118 7.27 -1.18 3.86
N ASN A 119 7.85 -2.35 3.56
CA ASN A 119 9.31 -2.52 3.49
C ASN A 119 9.92 -1.72 2.34
N SER A 120 9.25 -1.61 1.21
CA SER A 120 9.73 -0.83 0.07
C SER A 120 9.69 0.67 0.38
N LEU A 121 8.62 1.15 1.02
CA LEU A 121 8.53 2.55 1.48
C LEU A 121 9.60 2.84 2.54
N TYR A 122 9.82 1.94 3.49
CA TYR A 122 10.88 2.08 4.50
C TYR A 122 12.28 2.11 3.87
N ALA A 123 12.52 1.30 2.84
CA ALA A 123 13.78 1.26 2.11
C ALA A 123 14.06 2.60 1.39
N LEU A 124 13.04 3.26 0.86
CA LEU A 124 13.15 4.58 0.25
C LEU A 124 13.31 5.69 1.30
N ASP A 125 12.45 5.71 2.30
CA ASP A 125 12.32 6.78 3.28
C ASP A 125 13.50 6.82 4.26
N THR A 126 13.77 5.68 4.91
CA THR A 126 14.70 5.60 6.05
C THR A 126 16.07 5.08 5.63
N LEU A 127 16.13 4.01 4.83
CA LEU A 127 17.39 3.42 4.40
C LEU A 127 18.03 4.12 3.20
N GLN A 128 17.30 5.03 2.56
CA GLN A 128 17.74 5.80 1.39
C GLN A 128 18.41 4.92 0.31
N LYS A 129 17.80 3.75 0.06
CA LYS A 129 18.27 2.82 -0.96
C LYS A 129 18.05 3.38 -2.36
N PRO A 130 18.88 3.03 -3.35
CA PRO A 130 18.70 3.47 -4.73
C PRO A 130 17.31 3.15 -5.25
N GLN A 131 16.61 4.15 -5.78
CA GLN A 131 15.21 4.04 -6.24
C GLN A 131 15.03 2.93 -7.28
N SER A 132 15.97 2.80 -8.24
CA SER A 132 15.93 1.77 -9.28
C SER A 132 15.97 0.35 -8.71
N ILE A 133 16.76 0.12 -7.67
CA ILE A 133 16.85 -1.20 -7.01
C ILE A 133 15.58 -1.49 -6.23
N VAL A 134 15.07 -0.52 -5.46
CA VAL A 134 13.83 -0.71 -4.70
C VAL A 134 12.65 -0.95 -5.64
N LYS A 135 12.58 -0.20 -6.75
CA LYS A 135 11.54 -0.37 -7.79
C LYS A 135 11.59 -1.78 -8.38
N ALA A 136 12.75 -2.22 -8.87
CA ALA A 136 12.89 -3.54 -9.47
C ALA A 136 12.55 -4.67 -8.49
N ALA A 137 13.01 -4.56 -7.22
CA ALA A 137 12.72 -5.54 -6.19
C ALA A 137 11.22 -5.58 -5.83
N PHE A 138 10.56 -4.41 -5.77
CA PHE A 138 9.13 -4.31 -5.52
C PHE A 138 8.32 -4.96 -6.64
N GLU A 139 8.60 -4.60 -7.90
CA GLU A 139 7.88 -5.12 -9.07
C GLU A 139 8.01 -6.64 -9.19
N LEU A 140 9.23 -7.17 -9.10
CA LEU A 140 9.46 -8.63 -9.19
C LEU A 140 8.77 -9.39 -8.06
N LYS A 141 8.85 -8.89 -6.82
CA LYS A 141 8.20 -9.54 -5.68
C LYS A 141 6.67 -9.43 -5.76
N LEU A 142 6.14 -8.29 -6.23
CA LEU A 142 4.71 -8.11 -6.40
C LEU A 142 4.17 -9.08 -7.46
N LEU A 143 4.86 -9.24 -8.59
CA LEU A 143 4.52 -10.23 -9.63
C LEU A 143 4.52 -11.64 -9.05
N ALA A 144 5.55 -12.04 -8.31
CA ALA A 144 5.64 -13.36 -7.69
C ALA A 144 4.47 -13.60 -6.72
N LEU A 145 4.17 -12.64 -5.83
CA LEU A 145 3.04 -12.73 -4.89
C LEU A 145 1.67 -12.75 -5.59
N SER A 146 1.59 -12.19 -6.80
CA SER A 146 0.38 -12.21 -7.64
C SER A 146 0.25 -13.47 -8.50
N GLY A 147 1.17 -14.45 -8.35
CA GLY A 147 1.15 -15.71 -9.09
C GLY A 147 1.86 -15.68 -10.45
N TYR A 148 2.58 -14.61 -10.76
CA TYR A 148 3.35 -14.42 -12.00
C TYR A 148 4.87 -14.49 -11.74
N GLU A 149 5.30 -15.44 -10.90
CA GLU A 149 6.71 -15.59 -10.57
C GLU A 149 7.51 -15.97 -11.82
N PRO A 150 8.54 -15.20 -12.21
CA PRO A 150 9.38 -15.55 -13.35
C PRO A 150 10.21 -16.79 -13.07
N LEU A 151 10.34 -17.66 -14.04
CA LEU A 151 11.18 -18.87 -13.96
C LEU A 151 12.65 -18.44 -14.07
N LEU A 152 13.37 -18.40 -12.96
CA LEU A 152 14.77 -17.95 -12.89
C LEU A 152 15.77 -19.10 -12.69
N ASP A 153 15.31 -20.32 -12.44
CA ASP A 153 16.17 -21.48 -12.12
C ASP A 153 16.88 -22.06 -13.36
N GLY A 154 16.50 -21.66 -14.55
CA GLY A 154 17.08 -22.14 -15.78
C GLY A 154 16.40 -21.57 -17.04
N CYS A 155 16.93 -21.96 -18.19
CA CYS A 155 16.32 -21.61 -19.46
C CYS A 155 14.97 -22.32 -19.64
N ALA A 156 13.89 -21.57 -19.86
CA ALA A 156 12.56 -22.13 -20.09
C ALA A 156 12.46 -23.04 -21.33
N VAL A 157 13.37 -22.87 -22.30
CA VAL A 157 13.35 -23.63 -23.56
C VAL A 157 14.20 -24.90 -23.49
N CYS A 158 15.44 -24.81 -22.96
CA CYS A 158 16.38 -25.95 -22.98
C CYS A 158 16.75 -26.46 -21.59
N GLY A 159 16.23 -25.89 -20.51
CA GLY A 159 16.49 -26.31 -19.12
C GLY A 159 17.91 -26.04 -18.62
N THR A 160 18.76 -25.35 -19.38
CA THR A 160 20.15 -25.08 -18.98
C THR A 160 20.18 -24.14 -17.77
N HIS A 161 20.78 -24.61 -16.66
CA HIS A 161 21.04 -23.74 -15.51
C HIS A 161 22.19 -22.77 -15.81
N ASN A 162 22.02 -21.49 -15.46
CA ASN A 162 23.02 -20.42 -15.67
C ASN A 162 23.51 -20.30 -17.15
N PRO A 163 22.63 -19.98 -18.10
CA PRO A 163 23.03 -19.76 -19.48
C PRO A 163 24.04 -18.62 -19.58
N LYS A 164 25.01 -18.71 -20.51
CA LYS A 164 26.06 -17.70 -20.70
C LYS A 164 25.49 -16.35 -21.13
N GLU A 165 24.41 -16.36 -21.87
CA GLU A 165 23.70 -15.17 -22.36
C GLU A 165 22.20 -15.33 -22.06
N PRO A 166 21.77 -15.00 -20.84
CA PRO A 166 20.34 -15.07 -20.51
C PRO A 166 19.57 -13.97 -21.26
N VAL A 167 18.47 -14.39 -21.90
CA VAL A 167 17.52 -13.48 -22.55
C VAL A 167 16.19 -13.61 -21.82
N PHE A 168 15.57 -12.51 -21.49
CA PHE A 168 14.23 -12.49 -20.92
C PHE A 168 13.23 -12.54 -22.07
N ASP A 169 12.45 -13.61 -22.15
CA ASP A 169 11.35 -13.78 -23.08
C ASP A 169 10.04 -13.39 -22.35
N ALA A 170 9.34 -12.36 -22.89
CA ALA A 170 8.17 -11.75 -22.28
C ALA A 170 6.87 -12.27 -22.94
#